data_1e6e871286b7f31512315d3bf6398d73
#
_entry.id   1e6e871286b7f31512315d3bf6398d73
#
_cell.length_a   1.000
_cell.length_b   1.000
_cell.length_c   1.000
_cell.angle_alpha   90.00
_cell.angle_beta   90.00
_cell.angle_gamma   90.00
#
_symmetry.space_group_name_H-M   'P 1'
#
loop_
_entity.id
_entity.type
_entity.pdbx_description
1 polymer ?
#
loop_
_entity_poly.entity_id
_entity_poly.type
_entity_poly.pdbx_seq_one_letter_code
_entity_poly.pdbx_strand_id
1 'polypeptide(L)'
;MSGQSESIAAIATAFGSAGVGIVRVSGPLAKRIGETLTGQSLKARHAIHAHLRDGAGDILDDAVVLYFQGPQSYTGEDVLELQAHGNPALLNAILRECRRLGARDARPGEFTERAFLNEKRDLEQAEAGADLISGQSE
;
A
#
# COMPACT_ATOMS: atom_id res chain seq x y z
N MET A 1 0.59 18.84 2.24
CA MET A 1 0.91 19.12 2.86
C MET A 1 1.66 18.62 3.84
N SER A 2 2.04 19.29 4.54
CA SER A 2 2.96 18.84 5.45
C SER A 2 2.44 17.67 6.13
N GLY A 3 3.22 16.85 6.60
CA GLY A 3 2.86 15.63 7.21
C GLY A 3 2.32 14.61 6.24
N GLN A 4 2.07 15.02 5.04
CA GLN A 4 1.63 14.09 4.02
C GLN A 4 2.80 13.29 3.55
N SER A 5 2.71 12.01 3.70
CA SER A 5 3.74 11.14 3.19
C SER A 5 3.54 10.95 1.71
N GLU A 6 4.63 10.89 0.98
CA GLU A 6 4.57 10.48 -0.41
C GLU A 6 4.12 9.02 -0.46
N SER A 7 3.40 8.66 -1.52
CA SER A 7 3.09 7.25 -1.74
C SER A 7 4.35 6.54 -2.22
N ILE A 8 4.62 5.39 -1.62
CA ILE A 8 5.81 4.59 -1.94
C ILE A 8 5.39 3.24 -2.47
N ALA A 9 6.23 2.66 -3.31
CA ALA A 9 5.96 1.37 -3.91
C ALA A 9 7.22 0.53 -3.96
N ALA A 10 7.06 -0.77 -3.83
CA ALA A 10 8.17 -1.70 -3.94
C ALA A 10 7.67 -3.09 -4.25
N ILE A 11 8.58 -3.90 -4.78
CA ILE A 11 8.35 -5.34 -4.90
C ILE A 11 8.59 -5.93 -3.53
N ALA A 12 7.56 -6.59 -2.98
CA ALA A 12 7.58 -7.09 -1.60
C ALA A 12 7.50 -8.61 -1.57
N THR A 13 8.11 -9.27 -2.55
CA THR A 13 8.04 -10.72 -2.67
C THR A 13 9.10 -11.38 -1.81
N ALA A 14 8.70 -12.42 -1.06
CA ALA A 14 9.65 -13.21 -0.32
C ALA A 14 10.37 -14.17 -1.26
N PHE A 15 11.67 -14.38 -1.03
CA PHE A 15 12.39 -15.36 -1.81
C PHE A 15 11.81 -16.75 -1.56
N GLY A 16 11.71 -17.53 -2.61
CA GLY A 16 11.22 -18.90 -2.51
C GLY A 16 9.72 -19.04 -2.66
N SER A 17 9.00 -17.95 -2.81
CA SER A 17 7.56 -18.02 -3.08
C SER A 17 7.36 -18.34 -4.54
N ALA A 18 7.20 -19.59 -4.86
CA ALA A 18 7.06 -19.99 -6.26
C ALA A 18 5.80 -19.41 -6.85
N GLY A 19 5.93 -18.75 -7.97
CA GLY A 19 4.81 -18.35 -8.80
C GLY A 19 4.10 -17.08 -8.43
N VAL A 20 4.36 -16.49 -7.26
CA VAL A 20 3.64 -15.28 -6.83
C VAL A 20 4.63 -14.17 -6.50
N GLY A 21 4.35 -12.99 -7.00
CA GLY A 21 5.10 -11.80 -6.64
C GLY A 21 4.12 -10.71 -6.18
N ILE A 22 4.58 -9.85 -5.28
CA ILE A 22 3.73 -8.82 -4.71
C ILE A 22 4.38 -7.46 -4.96
N VAL A 23 3.59 -6.53 -5.51
CA VAL A 23 3.96 -5.12 -5.52
C VAL A 23 3.08 -4.44 -4.48
N ARG A 24 3.69 -3.73 -3.56
CA ARG A 24 2.98 -3.06 -2.48
C ARG A 24 3.13 -1.56 -2.62
N VAL A 25 2.02 -0.84 -2.42
CA VAL A 25 2.00 0.62 -2.44
C VAL A 25 1.45 1.08 -1.10
N SER A 26 2.07 2.09 -0.50
CA SER A 26 1.58 2.66 0.75
C SER A 26 1.56 4.17 0.62
N GLY A 27 0.45 4.79 0.99
CA GLY A 27 0.32 6.23 0.99
C GLY A 27 -0.99 6.70 0.41
N PRO A 28 -1.16 8.01 0.28
CA PRO A 28 -2.45 8.58 -0.11
C PRO A 28 -2.91 8.22 -1.52
N LEU A 29 -2.02 7.79 -2.40
CA LEU A 29 -2.40 7.43 -3.77
C LEU A 29 -2.68 5.94 -3.95
N ALA A 30 -2.59 5.13 -2.88
CA ALA A 30 -2.71 3.68 -3.01
C ALA A 30 -4.01 3.26 -3.68
N LYS A 31 -5.14 3.78 -3.21
CA LYS A 31 -6.44 3.41 -3.77
C LYS A 31 -6.56 3.83 -5.23
N ARG A 32 -6.17 5.06 -5.52
CA ARG A 32 -6.25 5.59 -6.88
C ARG A 32 -5.38 4.80 -7.85
N ILE A 33 -4.18 4.42 -7.41
CA ILE A 33 -3.30 3.61 -8.25
C ILE A 33 -3.97 2.28 -8.57
N GLY A 34 -4.51 1.62 -7.55
CA GLY A 34 -5.18 0.34 -7.75
C GLY A 34 -6.40 0.44 -8.66
N GLU A 35 -7.19 1.47 -8.49
CA GLU A 35 -8.38 1.66 -9.32
C GLU A 35 -8.02 1.99 -10.76
N THR A 36 -6.93 2.74 -10.96
CA THR A 36 -6.48 3.05 -12.30
C THR A 36 -5.95 1.81 -13.01
N LEU A 37 -5.17 0.99 -12.32
CA LEU A 37 -4.59 -0.19 -12.95
C LEU A 37 -5.63 -1.27 -13.26
N THR A 38 -6.69 -1.37 -12.46
CA THR A 38 -7.71 -2.40 -12.64
C THR A 38 -8.93 -1.92 -13.41
N GLY A 39 -9.15 -0.61 -13.46
CA GLY A 39 -10.36 -0.06 -14.02
C GLY A 39 -11.59 -0.34 -13.17
N GLN A 40 -11.42 -0.70 -11.90
CA GLN A 40 -12.52 -1.05 -11.01
C GLN A 40 -12.41 -0.27 -9.72
N SER A 41 -13.55 -0.03 -9.08
CA SER A 41 -13.57 0.54 -7.74
C SER A 41 -13.09 -0.51 -6.75
N LEU A 42 -12.26 -0.11 -5.80
CA LEU A 42 -11.74 -1.01 -4.79
C LEU A 42 -12.44 -0.78 -3.46
N LYS A 43 -12.75 -1.89 -2.79
CA LYS A 43 -13.35 -1.87 -1.49
C LYS A 43 -12.34 -2.37 -0.48
N ALA A 44 -12.20 -1.68 0.63
CA ALA A 44 -11.22 -2.07 1.63
C ALA A 44 -11.46 -3.50 2.10
N ARG A 45 -10.39 -4.28 2.14
CA ARG A 45 -10.36 -5.65 2.67
C ARG A 45 -11.18 -6.64 1.84
N HIS A 46 -11.47 -6.29 0.59
CA HIS A 46 -12.12 -7.18 -0.36
C HIS A 46 -11.13 -7.49 -1.48
N ALA A 47 -10.73 -8.74 -1.57
CA ALA A 47 -9.84 -9.18 -2.65
C ALA A 47 -10.63 -9.27 -3.95
N ILE A 48 -10.06 -8.76 -5.02
CA ILE A 48 -10.63 -8.96 -6.35
C ILE A 48 -9.57 -9.55 -7.26
N HIS A 49 -10.04 -10.28 -8.26
CA HIS A 49 -9.17 -10.79 -9.30
C HIS A 49 -9.38 -9.91 -10.53
N ALA A 50 -8.32 -9.30 -11.02
CA ALA A 50 -8.45 -8.30 -12.06
C ALA A 50 -7.25 -8.31 -13.00
N HIS A 51 -7.48 -7.85 -14.23
CA HIS A 51 -6.38 -7.57 -15.14
C HIS A 51 -5.76 -6.25 -14.75
N LEU A 52 -4.43 -6.22 -14.69
CA LEU A 52 -3.68 -4.97 -14.51
C LEU A 52 -3.29 -4.47 -15.89
N ARG A 53 -3.61 -3.20 -16.17
CA ARG A 53 -3.33 -2.60 -17.47
C ARG A 53 -2.35 -1.45 -17.33
N ASP A 54 -1.50 -1.31 -18.33
CA ASP A 54 -0.57 -0.18 -18.37
C ASP A 54 -1.26 1.06 -18.95
N GLY A 55 -0.48 2.14 -19.10
CA GLY A 55 -1.03 3.40 -19.60
C GLY A 55 -1.52 3.35 -21.02
N ALA A 56 -1.08 2.37 -21.79
CA ALA A 56 -1.53 2.17 -23.16
C ALA A 56 -2.76 1.27 -23.24
N GLY A 57 -3.20 0.72 -22.11
CA GLY A 57 -4.36 -0.17 -22.05
C GLY A 57 -4.01 -1.63 -22.25
N ASP A 58 -2.74 -1.97 -22.38
CA ASP A 58 -2.33 -3.36 -22.56
C ASP A 58 -2.35 -4.09 -21.21
N ILE A 59 -2.75 -5.35 -21.23
CA ILE A 59 -2.80 -6.17 -20.03
C ILE A 59 -1.38 -6.57 -19.65
N LEU A 60 -0.98 -6.25 -18.42
CA LEU A 60 0.31 -6.69 -17.89
C LEU A 60 0.19 -8.08 -17.29
N ASP A 61 -0.86 -8.32 -16.51
CA ASP A 61 -1.06 -9.61 -15.85
C ASP A 61 -2.44 -9.67 -15.24
N ASP A 62 -2.84 -10.88 -14.85
CA ASP A 62 -3.97 -11.09 -13.97
C ASP A 62 -3.43 -11.09 -12.55
N ALA A 63 -4.11 -10.41 -11.66
CA ALA A 63 -3.61 -10.27 -10.30
C ALA A 63 -4.75 -10.34 -9.30
N VAL A 64 -4.41 -10.73 -8.09
CA VAL A 64 -5.30 -10.56 -6.95
C VAL A 64 -4.95 -9.21 -6.34
N VAL A 65 -5.94 -8.36 -6.16
CA VAL A 65 -5.74 -6.99 -5.72
C VAL A 65 -6.44 -6.80 -4.39
N LEU A 66 -5.70 -6.29 -3.42
CA LEU A 66 -6.20 -6.02 -2.08
C LEU A 66 -5.90 -4.58 -1.72
N TYR A 67 -6.89 -3.91 -1.17
CA TYR A 67 -6.76 -2.55 -0.69
C TYR A 67 -7.07 -2.52 0.80
N PHE A 68 -6.25 -1.84 1.58
CA PHE A 68 -6.45 -1.66 3.02
C PHE A 68 -6.51 -0.18 3.30
N GLN A 69 -7.60 0.26 3.91
CA GLN A 69 -7.76 1.66 4.25
C GLN A 69 -7.12 1.92 5.61
N GLY A 70 -6.26 2.93 5.66
CA GLY A 70 -5.65 3.30 6.92
C GLY A 70 -6.68 3.83 7.90
N PRO A 71 -6.43 3.70 9.20
CA PRO A 71 -5.21 3.15 9.80
C PRO A 71 -5.17 1.62 9.91
N GLN A 72 -6.23 0.91 9.51
CA GLN A 72 -6.26 -0.55 9.60
C GLN A 72 -5.47 -1.16 8.45
N SER A 73 -4.16 -0.99 8.49
CA SER A 73 -3.25 -1.50 7.48
C SER A 73 -1.88 -1.70 8.11
N TYR A 74 -0.98 -2.35 7.36
CA TYR A 74 0.36 -2.64 7.87
C TYR A 74 1.11 -1.36 8.26
N THR A 75 1.07 -0.34 7.40
CA THR A 75 1.82 0.89 7.64
C THR A 75 1.03 1.93 8.41
N GLY A 76 -0.26 1.72 8.61
CA GLY A 76 -1.15 2.74 9.16
C GLY A 76 -1.64 3.73 8.11
N GLU A 77 -1.16 3.60 6.87
CA GLU A 77 -1.61 4.41 5.74
C GLU A 77 -2.52 3.56 4.85
N ASP A 78 -3.05 4.15 3.79
CA ASP A 78 -3.72 3.34 2.77
C ASP A 78 -2.69 2.46 2.10
N VAL A 79 -2.99 1.17 1.96
CA VAL A 79 -2.07 0.20 1.38
C VAL A 79 -2.75 -0.57 0.27
N LEU A 80 -2.04 -0.77 -0.82
CA LEU A 80 -2.47 -1.57 -1.95
C LEU A 80 -1.50 -2.72 -2.13
N GLU A 81 -2.02 -3.93 -2.32
CA GLU A 81 -1.19 -5.08 -2.68
C GLU A 81 -1.66 -5.63 -4.01
N LEU A 82 -0.71 -5.77 -4.92
CA LEU A 82 -0.94 -6.34 -6.25
C LEU A 82 -0.20 -7.66 -6.29
N GLN A 83 -0.94 -8.76 -6.18
CA GLN A 83 -0.37 -10.11 -6.14
C GLN A 83 -0.44 -10.68 -7.54
N ALA A 84 0.69 -10.72 -8.20
CA ALA A 84 0.81 -11.09 -9.60
C ALA A 84 1.73 -12.30 -9.74
N HIS A 85 2.08 -12.67 -10.97
CA HIS A 85 3.05 -13.72 -11.19
C HIS A 85 4.43 -13.25 -10.79
N GLY A 86 5.25 -14.16 -10.27
CA GLY A 86 6.56 -13.83 -9.69
C GLY A 86 7.66 -13.59 -10.69
N ASN A 87 7.35 -13.19 -11.91
CA ASN A 87 8.33 -12.89 -12.95
C ASN A 87 8.93 -11.50 -12.67
N PRO A 88 10.26 -11.37 -12.50
CA PRO A 88 10.86 -10.08 -12.17
C PRO A 88 10.58 -8.99 -13.21
N ALA A 89 10.59 -9.34 -14.49
CA ALA A 89 10.33 -8.34 -15.53
C ALA A 89 8.91 -7.81 -15.43
N LEU A 90 7.96 -8.69 -15.12
CA LEU A 90 6.55 -8.31 -14.95
C LEU A 90 6.36 -7.44 -13.72
N LEU A 91 6.97 -7.85 -12.60
CA LEU A 91 6.83 -7.08 -11.36
C LEU A 91 7.45 -5.69 -11.52
N ASN A 92 8.57 -5.59 -12.23
CA ASN A 92 9.16 -4.29 -12.51
C ASN A 92 8.30 -3.45 -13.44
N ALA A 93 7.59 -4.07 -14.37
CA ALA A 93 6.67 -3.35 -15.25
C ALA A 93 5.49 -2.78 -14.43
N ILE A 94 4.97 -3.56 -13.50
CA ILE A 94 3.90 -3.10 -12.60
C ILE A 94 4.40 -1.96 -11.73
N LEU A 95 5.60 -2.10 -11.18
CA LEU A 95 6.20 -1.05 -10.34
C LEU A 95 6.39 0.24 -11.14
N ARG A 96 6.78 0.13 -12.40
CA ARG A 96 6.94 1.28 -13.27
C ARG A 96 5.61 2.02 -13.44
N GLU A 97 4.50 1.28 -13.57
CA GLU A 97 3.19 1.90 -13.66
C GLU A 97 2.81 2.60 -12.36
N CYS A 98 3.16 2.03 -11.22
CA CYS A 98 2.94 2.70 -9.94
C CYS A 98 3.68 4.03 -9.89
N ARG A 99 4.92 4.06 -10.39
CA ARG A 99 5.69 5.32 -10.44
C ARG A 99 5.03 6.33 -11.37
N ARG A 100 4.57 5.87 -12.54
CA ARG A 100 3.90 6.75 -13.49
C ARG A 100 2.68 7.40 -12.85
N LEU A 101 2.00 6.69 -11.95
CA LEU A 101 0.79 7.17 -11.31
C LEU A 101 1.07 7.93 -10.01
N GLY A 102 2.33 8.17 -9.69
CA GLY A 102 2.69 9.10 -8.63
C GLY A 102 3.42 8.51 -7.43
N ALA A 103 3.62 7.20 -7.37
CA ALA A 103 4.39 6.62 -6.29
C ALA A 103 5.88 6.73 -6.57
N ARG A 104 6.69 6.85 -5.52
CA ARG A 104 8.13 6.73 -5.67
C ARG A 104 8.59 5.39 -5.11
N ASP A 105 9.79 4.98 -5.48
CA ASP A 105 10.35 3.75 -4.96
C ASP A 105 10.54 3.88 -3.44
N ALA A 106 10.17 2.84 -2.73
CA ALA A 106 10.40 2.80 -1.29
C ALA A 106 11.89 2.62 -1.02
N ARG A 107 12.38 3.27 0.06
CA ARG A 107 13.72 2.99 0.57
C ARG A 107 13.69 1.65 1.29
N PRO A 108 14.84 0.97 1.39
CA PRO A 108 14.87 -0.28 2.16
C PRO A 108 14.30 -0.07 3.56
N GLY A 109 13.37 -0.93 3.96
CA GLY A 109 12.73 -0.86 5.27
C GLY A 109 11.71 0.24 5.46
N GLU A 110 11.36 0.96 4.41
CA GLU A 110 10.51 2.13 4.57
C GLU A 110 9.08 1.79 4.97
N PHE A 111 8.54 0.67 4.49
CA PHE A 111 7.20 0.25 4.93
C PHE A 111 7.19 -0.01 6.43
N THR A 112 8.19 -0.71 6.92
CA THR A 112 8.32 -1.00 8.35
C THR A 112 8.53 0.28 9.15
N GLU A 113 9.33 1.19 8.62
CA GLU A 113 9.56 2.48 9.26
C GLU A 113 8.25 3.24 9.44
N ARG A 114 7.42 3.29 8.39
CA ARG A 114 6.13 3.97 8.46
C ARG A 114 5.19 3.31 9.44
N ALA A 115 5.19 1.97 9.47
CA ALA A 115 4.38 1.23 10.43
C ALA A 115 4.76 1.62 11.85
N PHE A 116 6.07 1.67 12.13
CA PHE A 116 6.56 2.02 13.45
C PHE A 116 6.18 3.45 13.83
N LEU A 117 6.38 4.39 12.93
CA LEU A 117 6.10 5.79 13.22
C LEU A 117 4.62 6.04 13.42
N ASN A 118 3.77 5.40 12.64
CA ASN A 118 2.33 5.57 12.81
C ASN A 118 1.82 4.89 14.07
N GLU A 119 2.38 3.74 14.41
CA GLU A 119 2.02 3.06 15.65
C GLU A 119 2.41 3.91 16.87
N LYS A 120 3.60 4.51 16.83
CA LYS A 120 4.07 5.38 17.91
C LYS A 120 3.13 6.58 18.07
N ARG A 121 2.72 7.18 16.97
CA ARG A 121 1.80 8.32 17.02
C ARG A 121 0.47 7.91 17.63
N ASP A 122 -0.06 6.76 17.26
CA ASP A 122 -1.32 6.27 17.80
C ASP A 122 -1.22 6.03 19.29
N LEU A 123 -0.10 5.47 19.75
CA LEU A 123 0.12 5.26 21.18
C LEU A 123 0.17 6.59 21.93
N GLU A 124 0.84 7.58 21.38
CA GLU A 124 0.93 8.89 22.04
C GLU A 124 -0.44 9.53 22.13
N GLN A 125 -1.25 9.40 21.09
CA GLN A 125 -2.61 9.94 21.14
C GLN A 125 -3.48 9.21 22.14
N ALA A 126 -3.33 7.90 22.24
CA ALA A 126 -4.09 7.11 23.19
C ALA A 126 -3.69 7.47 24.62
N GLU A 127 -2.40 7.67 24.86
CA GLU A 127 -1.94 8.08 26.19
C GLU A 127 -2.44 9.46 26.57
N ALA A 128 -2.42 10.39 25.64
CA ALA A 128 -2.94 11.72 25.90
C ALA A 128 -4.43 11.68 26.24
N GLY A 129 -5.19 10.85 25.53
CA GLY A 129 -6.60 10.67 25.82
C GLY A 129 -6.84 10.06 27.18
N ALA A 130 -6.04 9.05 27.53
CA ALA A 130 -6.15 8.41 28.84
C ALA A 130 -5.80 9.38 29.96
N ASP A 131 -4.76 10.19 29.76
CA ASP A 131 -4.38 11.19 30.77
C ASP A 131 -5.49 12.21 30.98
N LEU A 132 -6.12 12.65 29.90
CA LEU A 132 -7.23 13.58 30.02
C LEU A 132 -8.41 12.96 30.80
N ILE A 133 -8.72 11.71 30.52
CA ILE A 133 -9.79 11.03 31.22
C ILE A 133 -9.47 10.91 32.70
N SER A 134 -8.24 10.53 33.04
CA SER A 134 -7.84 10.43 34.43
C SER A 134 -7.93 11.77 35.11
N GLY A 135 -7.47 12.84 34.48
CA GLY A 135 -7.57 14.17 35.07
C GLY A 135 -8.97 14.60 35.30
N GLN A 136 -9.90 14.21 34.41
CA GLN A 136 -11.28 14.57 34.57
C GLN A 136 -11.97 13.80 35.72
N SER A 137 -11.53 12.59 35.97
CA SER A 137 -12.17 11.78 36.99
C SER A 137 -11.72 12.13 38.39
N GLU A 138 -10.70 12.95 38.52
CA GLU A 138 -10.28 13.40 39.83
C GLU A 138 -11.05 14.64 40.24
#